data_ba9128dfb7fa1252c099dcd2f632dda8
#
_entry.id   ba9128dfb7fa1252c099dcd2f632dda8
#
_cell.length_a   1.000
_cell.length_b   1.000
_cell.length_c   1.000
_cell.angle_alpha   90.00
_cell.angle_beta   90.00
_cell.angle_gamma   90.00
#
_symmetry.space_group_name_H-M   'P 1'
#
loop_
_entity.id
_entity.type
_entity.pdbx_description
1 polymer ?
#
loop_
_entity_poly.entity_id
_entity_poly.type
_entity_poly.pdbx_seq_one_letter_code
_entity_poly.pdbx_strand_id
1 'polypeptide(L)'
;MRFFYSLLFFFISLSFCFCQPGFHFKKDQKKVVIPFQMINNLIFIPIKVNGETLTFLLDTGVEETVLFSLDDKEEVSLHQLEKIKLKGLGSSEAVEAFKSSRNKLEVSGFVDEDHEIYLILDQEFNFSSQVGIPVNGIIGYHFFKDHLVEIDYDKKKVVVYHESNSKVRKRILKKYKKEEVSLENNKPYYYTTVVTVQNPRRSKMLIDTGNSDAIWLFLSEAPNLVLPSKTIKCFLGRGFSGNVYGQRARMESFTFGDTTFKNPIGTFPDSTSINSVSFVSDRIGSLGGGVLSRFSVFFDYPSSCIYSKPGSKINAPFNFNMSGLEVQHDGLEWVTQTYQERNGTAAIYTTKQSNTGHLQDNLKIKFELKPIFRIFNVREGSVAQLAGVQKGDRIVKINGRDAHNLTIETINELLKSEEGRTIVLEVERKGVFLTYKFQLKSIL
;
A
#
# COMPACT_ATOMS: atom_id res chain seq x y z
N MET A 1 45.40 -49.56 -51.30
CA MET A 1 45.24 -48.15 -50.84
C MET A 1 43.84 -48.00 -50.30
N ARG A 2 43.69 -47.94 -48.94
CA ARG A 2 42.41 -47.74 -48.28
C ARG A 2 42.41 -46.29 -47.79
N PHE A 3 41.44 -45.48 -48.30
CA PHE A 3 41.20 -44.14 -47.85
C PHE A 3 40.27 -44.21 -46.61
N PHE A 4 40.80 -43.73 -45.46
CA PHE A 4 40.02 -43.48 -44.26
C PHE A 4 39.40 -42.08 -44.34
N TYR A 5 38.11 -41.96 -44.44
CA TYR A 5 37.38 -40.70 -44.25
C TYR A 5 37.10 -40.50 -42.73
N SER A 6 37.84 -39.58 -42.15
CA SER A 6 37.58 -39.12 -40.78
C SER A 6 36.45 -38.09 -40.81
N LEU A 7 35.29 -38.45 -40.38
CA LEU A 7 34.13 -37.58 -40.25
C LEU A 7 34.23 -36.84 -38.92
N LEU A 8 34.65 -35.56 -38.96
CA LEU A 8 34.76 -34.68 -37.79
C LEU A 8 33.34 -34.15 -37.47
N PHE A 9 32.65 -34.74 -36.49
CA PHE A 9 31.39 -34.24 -35.96
C PHE A 9 31.65 -33.00 -35.09
N PHE A 10 31.38 -31.82 -35.64
CA PHE A 10 31.39 -30.55 -34.90
C PHE A 10 30.10 -30.48 -34.09
N PHE A 11 30.16 -30.83 -32.80
CA PHE A 11 29.08 -30.59 -31.85
C PHE A 11 29.01 -29.08 -31.57
N ILE A 12 28.14 -28.37 -32.29
CA ILE A 12 27.75 -27.02 -31.91
C ILE A 12 26.79 -27.19 -30.69
N SER A 13 27.33 -27.04 -29.50
CA SER A 13 26.54 -26.88 -28.29
C SER A 13 25.83 -25.53 -28.39
N LEU A 14 24.61 -25.55 -28.96
CA LEU A 14 23.66 -24.47 -28.78
C LEU A 14 23.34 -24.41 -27.28
N SER A 15 24.00 -23.52 -26.58
CA SER A 15 23.58 -23.11 -25.23
C SER A 15 22.22 -22.40 -25.39
N PHE A 16 21.13 -23.17 -25.33
CA PHE A 16 19.82 -22.60 -25.07
C PHE A 16 19.92 -21.93 -23.72
N CYS A 17 20.00 -20.61 -23.73
CA CYS A 17 19.78 -19.81 -22.53
C CYS A 17 18.30 -20.00 -22.18
N PHE A 18 17.97 -21.02 -21.38
CA PHE A 18 16.65 -21.16 -20.79
C PHE A 18 16.49 -19.97 -19.85
N CYS A 19 15.78 -18.97 -20.32
CA CYS A 19 15.26 -17.93 -19.44
C CYS A 19 14.39 -18.65 -18.40
N GLN A 20 14.82 -18.65 -17.12
CA GLN A 20 14.02 -19.24 -16.06
C GLN A 20 12.82 -18.32 -15.85
N PRO A 21 11.57 -18.84 -15.97
CA PRO A 21 10.38 -18.02 -15.74
C PRO A 21 10.33 -17.60 -14.28
N GLY A 22 10.21 -16.30 -14.04
CA GLY A 22 10.12 -15.71 -12.72
C GLY A 22 11.38 -14.98 -12.28
N PHE A 23 11.28 -14.37 -11.12
CA PHE A 23 12.36 -13.58 -10.56
C PHE A 23 13.56 -14.43 -10.15
N HIS A 24 14.74 -14.03 -10.54
CA HIS A 24 16.00 -14.68 -10.22
C HIS A 24 17.08 -13.66 -9.85
N PHE A 25 18.11 -14.11 -9.15
CA PHE A 25 19.24 -13.26 -8.76
C PHE A 25 20.22 -13.11 -9.92
N LYS A 26 20.75 -11.90 -10.11
CA LYS A 26 21.95 -11.75 -10.92
C LYS A 26 23.11 -12.55 -10.29
N LYS A 27 24.06 -12.99 -11.14
CA LYS A 27 25.20 -13.85 -10.75
C LYS A 27 25.83 -13.42 -9.40
N ASP A 28 26.09 -14.42 -8.54
CA ASP A 28 26.79 -14.30 -7.24
C ASP A 28 26.03 -13.55 -6.12
N GLN A 29 24.83 -13.07 -6.34
CA GLN A 29 24.03 -12.45 -5.28
C GLN A 29 23.35 -13.53 -4.40
N LYS A 30 23.55 -13.44 -3.08
CA LYS A 30 22.91 -14.34 -2.10
C LYS A 30 21.64 -13.74 -1.47
N LYS A 31 21.45 -12.46 -1.63
CA LYS A 31 20.27 -11.70 -1.18
C LYS A 31 20.20 -10.36 -1.91
N VAL A 32 18.99 -9.83 -2.00
CA VAL A 32 18.69 -8.48 -2.45
C VAL A 32 18.01 -7.72 -1.31
N VAL A 33 18.37 -6.45 -1.14
CA VAL A 33 17.74 -5.55 -0.15
C VAL A 33 17.08 -4.40 -0.90
N ILE A 34 15.79 -4.25 -0.69
CA ILE A 34 14.95 -3.27 -1.36
C ILE A 34 14.39 -2.34 -0.29
N PRO A 35 14.78 -1.06 -0.24
CA PRO A 35 14.13 -0.10 0.64
C PRO A 35 12.70 0.14 0.16
N PHE A 36 11.77 0.35 1.10
CA PHE A 36 10.40 0.69 0.77
C PHE A 36 9.91 1.96 1.47
N GLN A 37 8.96 2.62 0.86
CA GLN A 37 8.16 3.66 1.48
C GLN A 37 6.90 3.02 2.08
N MET A 38 6.56 3.35 3.33
CA MET A 38 5.34 2.88 3.97
C MET A 38 4.38 4.05 4.14
N ILE A 39 3.18 3.93 3.60
CA ILE A 39 2.11 4.92 3.71
C ILE A 39 0.82 4.19 4.08
N ASN A 40 0.15 4.60 5.15
CA ASN A 40 -1.10 3.97 5.61
C ASN A 40 -0.97 2.43 5.75
N ASN A 41 0.15 1.92 6.29
CA ASN A 41 0.49 0.49 6.43
C ASN A 41 0.70 -0.28 5.11
N LEU A 42 0.70 0.39 3.96
CA LEU A 42 0.99 -0.18 2.65
C LEU A 42 2.47 -0.02 2.30
N ILE A 43 3.01 -0.95 1.53
CA ILE A 43 4.42 -1.04 1.17
C ILE A 43 4.60 -0.67 -0.30
N PHE A 44 5.39 0.37 -0.57
CA PHE A 44 5.71 0.81 -1.92
C PHE A 44 7.18 0.60 -2.23
N ILE A 45 7.47 -0.13 -3.31
CA ILE A 45 8.83 -0.43 -3.76
C ILE A 45 9.07 0.09 -5.19
N PRO A 46 10.29 0.55 -5.50
CA PRO A 46 10.65 0.91 -6.87
C PRO A 46 10.99 -0.36 -7.66
N ILE A 47 10.39 -0.54 -8.84
CA ILE A 47 10.72 -1.62 -9.79
C ILE A 47 10.95 -0.99 -11.17
N LYS A 48 11.98 -1.42 -11.87
CA LYS A 48 12.17 -1.08 -13.28
C LYS A 48 11.36 -2.01 -14.16
N VAL A 49 10.53 -1.44 -15.02
CA VAL A 49 9.78 -2.14 -16.07
C VAL A 49 10.33 -1.70 -17.41
N ASN A 50 10.95 -2.62 -18.15
CA ASN A 50 11.58 -2.37 -19.45
C ASN A 50 12.55 -1.16 -19.46
N GLY A 51 13.21 -0.91 -18.31
CA GLY A 51 14.17 0.18 -18.12
C GLY A 51 13.64 1.36 -17.30
N GLU A 52 12.34 1.64 -17.31
CA GLU A 52 11.71 2.74 -16.58
C GLU A 52 11.42 2.39 -15.12
N THR A 53 11.75 3.30 -14.19
CA THR A 53 11.51 3.08 -12.76
C THR A 53 10.08 3.49 -12.38
N LEU A 54 9.31 2.53 -11.91
CA LEU A 54 7.92 2.66 -11.50
C LEU A 54 7.77 2.34 -10.01
N THR A 55 6.76 2.92 -9.36
CA THR A 55 6.43 2.65 -7.96
C THR A 55 5.32 1.60 -7.88
N PHE A 56 5.59 0.49 -7.19
CA PHE A 56 4.64 -0.61 -7.03
C PHE A 56 4.21 -0.79 -5.59
N LEU A 57 2.91 -1.01 -5.38
CA LEU A 57 2.39 -1.60 -4.17
C LEU A 57 2.78 -3.08 -4.12
N LEU A 58 3.39 -3.53 -3.04
CA LEU A 58 3.69 -4.94 -2.79
C LEU A 58 2.51 -5.60 -2.08
N ASP A 59 1.78 -6.48 -2.79
CA ASP A 59 0.48 -6.98 -2.39
C ASP A 59 0.39 -8.50 -2.48
N THR A 60 0.37 -9.20 -1.34
CA THR A 60 0.19 -10.65 -1.27
C THR A 60 -1.24 -11.11 -1.57
N GLY A 61 -2.20 -10.19 -1.66
CA GLY A 61 -3.60 -10.45 -1.98
C GLY A 61 -3.90 -10.54 -3.47
N VAL A 62 -2.92 -10.25 -4.34
CA VAL A 62 -3.06 -10.35 -5.80
C VAL A 62 -2.11 -11.39 -6.39
N GLU A 63 -2.51 -11.98 -7.49
CA GLU A 63 -1.71 -12.92 -8.26
C GLU A 63 -0.89 -12.19 -9.32
N GLU A 64 -1.56 -11.42 -10.15
CA GLU A 64 -1.01 -10.76 -11.32
C GLU A 64 -0.23 -9.49 -10.94
N THR A 65 0.67 -9.09 -11.84
CA THR A 65 1.26 -7.75 -11.82
C THR A 65 0.42 -6.83 -12.67
N VAL A 66 -0.07 -5.75 -12.05
CA VAL A 66 -0.96 -4.78 -12.68
C VAL A 66 -0.28 -3.43 -12.77
N LEU A 67 -0.34 -2.80 -13.94
CA LEU A 67 0.02 -1.39 -14.16
C LEU A 67 -1.22 -0.53 -14.32
N PHE A 68 -1.16 0.67 -13.80
CA PHE A 68 -2.15 1.75 -13.97
C PHE A 68 -1.43 3.09 -13.76
N SER A 69 -2.05 4.20 -14.16
CA SER A 69 -1.55 5.56 -13.85
C SER A 69 -0.09 5.77 -14.25
N LEU A 70 0.16 5.83 -15.56
CA LEU A 70 1.49 6.12 -16.12
C LEU A 70 1.69 7.61 -16.46
N ASP A 71 0.79 8.49 -15.98
CA ASP A 71 0.72 9.92 -16.33
C ASP A 71 1.97 10.71 -15.92
N ASP A 72 2.75 10.21 -14.96
CA ASP A 72 4.01 10.79 -14.50
C ASP A 72 5.24 10.32 -15.32
N LYS A 73 5.02 9.48 -16.33
CA LYS A 73 6.08 8.89 -17.16
C LYS A 73 5.99 9.34 -18.60
N GLU A 74 7.15 9.65 -19.19
CA GLU A 74 7.23 10.03 -20.59
C GLU A 74 6.89 8.88 -21.52
N GLU A 75 7.43 7.68 -21.23
CA GLU A 75 7.19 6.48 -22.03
C GLU A 75 7.48 5.19 -21.23
N VAL A 76 6.57 4.24 -21.27
CA VAL A 76 6.80 2.86 -20.81
C VAL A 76 6.51 1.92 -21.95
N SER A 77 7.55 1.34 -22.55
CA SER A 77 7.40 0.37 -23.64
C SER A 77 6.87 -0.95 -23.10
N LEU A 78 5.71 -1.39 -23.57
CA LEU A 78 5.11 -2.68 -23.25
C LEU A 78 5.04 -3.55 -24.52
N HIS A 79 5.21 -4.88 -24.36
CA HIS A 79 5.31 -5.81 -25.47
C HIS A 79 4.07 -6.69 -25.60
N GLN A 80 3.75 -7.12 -26.82
CA GLN A 80 2.72 -8.12 -27.12
C GLN A 80 1.37 -7.87 -26.41
N LEU A 81 0.78 -6.70 -26.63
CA LEU A 81 -0.48 -6.29 -26.01
C LEU A 81 -1.68 -7.07 -26.57
N GLU A 82 -2.45 -7.67 -25.67
CA GLU A 82 -3.71 -8.37 -25.95
C GLU A 82 -4.84 -7.75 -25.10
N LYS A 83 -5.98 -7.42 -25.73
CA LYS A 83 -7.14 -6.84 -25.03
C LYS A 83 -7.89 -7.91 -24.26
N ILE A 84 -8.15 -7.65 -22.96
CA ILE A 84 -8.83 -8.56 -22.04
C ILE A 84 -9.86 -7.82 -21.19
N LYS A 85 -10.58 -8.55 -20.32
CA LYS A 85 -11.48 -8.01 -19.30
C LYS A 85 -11.08 -8.53 -17.92
N LEU A 86 -10.92 -7.63 -16.94
CA LEU A 86 -10.60 -7.96 -15.55
C LEU A 86 -11.77 -7.65 -14.63
N LYS A 87 -11.90 -8.45 -13.54
CA LYS A 87 -12.83 -8.21 -12.45
C LYS A 87 -12.06 -8.08 -11.12
N GLY A 88 -12.48 -7.17 -10.25
CA GLY A 88 -11.87 -6.94 -8.94
C GLY A 88 -12.90 -6.53 -7.89
N LEU A 89 -12.42 -6.09 -6.71
CA LEU A 89 -13.25 -5.49 -5.67
C LEU A 89 -13.85 -4.17 -6.14
N GLY A 90 -15.15 -3.93 -5.84
CA GLY A 90 -15.83 -2.67 -6.09
C GLY A 90 -17.19 -2.84 -6.76
N SER A 91 -17.29 -2.77 -8.08
CA SER A 91 -18.53 -2.98 -8.83
C SER A 91 -18.61 -4.38 -9.45
N SER A 92 -19.80 -4.75 -9.96
CA SER A 92 -19.99 -6.01 -10.69
C SER A 92 -19.49 -5.98 -12.13
N GLU A 93 -19.11 -4.81 -12.65
CA GLU A 93 -18.68 -4.65 -14.03
C GLU A 93 -17.21 -5.00 -14.22
N ALA A 94 -16.90 -5.65 -15.34
CA ALA A 94 -15.53 -5.95 -15.72
C ALA A 94 -14.88 -4.72 -16.36
N VAL A 95 -13.65 -4.43 -15.98
CA VAL A 95 -12.85 -3.32 -16.51
C VAL A 95 -12.09 -3.80 -17.75
N GLU A 96 -12.04 -2.98 -18.80
CA GLU A 96 -11.17 -3.22 -19.95
C GLU A 96 -9.70 -3.08 -19.56
N ALA A 97 -8.90 -4.05 -19.99
CA ALA A 97 -7.48 -4.09 -19.68
C ALA A 97 -6.68 -4.67 -20.88
N PHE A 98 -5.37 -4.53 -20.82
CA PHE A 98 -4.47 -5.17 -21.77
C PHE A 98 -3.51 -6.09 -21.02
N LYS A 99 -3.32 -7.30 -21.55
CA LYS A 99 -2.26 -8.20 -21.13
C LYS A 99 -1.03 -7.94 -21.98
N SER A 100 0.14 -7.75 -21.35
CA SER A 100 1.44 -7.60 -21.99
C SER A 100 2.37 -8.71 -21.54
N SER A 101 3.10 -9.32 -22.47
CA SER A 101 4.04 -10.42 -22.20
C SER A 101 5.47 -10.00 -22.57
N ARG A 102 6.45 -10.78 -22.09
CA ARG A 102 7.89 -10.56 -22.36
C ARG A 102 8.42 -9.22 -21.83
N ASN A 103 7.92 -8.79 -20.68
CA ASN A 103 8.44 -7.60 -20.05
C ASN A 103 9.57 -7.97 -19.09
N LYS A 104 10.55 -7.09 -19.00
CA LYS A 104 11.64 -7.20 -18.04
C LYS A 104 11.32 -6.40 -16.80
N LEU A 105 11.26 -7.07 -15.65
CA LEU A 105 11.19 -6.43 -14.34
C LEU A 105 12.53 -6.55 -13.62
N GLU A 106 12.98 -5.46 -13.01
CA GLU A 106 14.24 -5.45 -12.26
C GLU A 106 14.14 -4.59 -11.00
N VAL A 107 14.59 -5.13 -9.88
CA VAL A 107 14.76 -4.39 -8.62
C VAL A 107 16.03 -4.82 -7.90
N SER A 108 17.00 -3.89 -7.75
CA SER A 108 18.25 -4.12 -7.01
C SER A 108 19.04 -5.37 -7.45
N GLY A 109 18.93 -5.79 -8.73
CA GLY A 109 19.58 -6.99 -9.27
C GLY A 109 18.79 -8.30 -9.13
N PHE A 110 17.54 -8.22 -8.67
CA PHE A 110 16.54 -9.28 -8.72
C PHE A 110 15.70 -9.06 -9.99
N VAL A 111 15.69 -9.99 -10.93
CA VAL A 111 15.24 -9.77 -12.31
C VAL A 111 14.29 -10.88 -12.75
N ASP A 112 13.22 -10.49 -13.43
CA ASP A 112 12.38 -11.37 -14.26
C ASP A 112 12.44 -10.86 -15.70
N GLU A 113 12.92 -11.69 -16.64
CA GLU A 113 13.15 -11.32 -18.05
C GLU A 113 11.93 -11.61 -18.95
N ASP A 114 10.92 -12.29 -18.43
CA ASP A 114 9.72 -12.71 -19.21
C ASP A 114 8.44 -12.57 -18.37
N HIS A 115 8.23 -11.40 -17.82
CA HIS A 115 7.11 -11.11 -16.92
C HIS A 115 5.84 -10.72 -17.65
N GLU A 116 4.70 -11.26 -17.21
CA GLU A 116 3.38 -10.84 -17.67
C GLU A 116 2.86 -9.66 -16.84
N ILE A 117 2.32 -8.66 -17.54
CA ILE A 117 1.78 -7.44 -16.95
C ILE A 117 0.37 -7.20 -17.47
N TYR A 118 -0.53 -6.80 -16.59
CA TYR A 118 -1.88 -6.36 -16.92
C TYR A 118 -1.98 -4.85 -16.81
N LEU A 119 -2.31 -4.16 -17.90
CA LEU A 119 -2.45 -2.69 -17.93
C LEU A 119 -3.93 -2.32 -17.87
N ILE A 120 -4.30 -1.54 -16.86
CA ILE A 120 -5.63 -0.96 -16.67
C ILE A 120 -5.59 0.51 -17.05
N LEU A 121 -6.42 0.92 -18.03
CA LEU A 121 -6.50 2.30 -18.53
C LEU A 121 -7.70 3.07 -17.93
N ASP A 122 -8.17 2.70 -16.76
CA ASP A 122 -9.27 3.40 -16.10
C ASP A 122 -8.75 4.67 -15.40
N GLN A 123 -9.07 5.83 -15.96
CA GLN A 123 -8.68 7.15 -15.40
C GLN A 123 -9.29 7.40 -14.01
N GLU A 124 -10.41 6.76 -13.69
CA GLU A 124 -11.00 6.89 -12.36
C GLU A 124 -10.21 6.11 -11.30
N PHE A 125 -9.39 5.12 -11.70
CA PHE A 125 -8.53 4.37 -10.78
C PHE A 125 -7.26 5.17 -10.43
N ASN A 126 -7.41 6.22 -9.65
CA ASN A 126 -6.30 7.07 -9.20
C ASN A 126 -5.89 6.73 -7.76
N PHE A 127 -5.13 5.65 -7.58
CA PHE A 127 -4.60 5.24 -6.28
C PHE A 127 -3.55 6.23 -5.73
N SER A 128 -2.81 6.89 -6.63
CA SER A 128 -1.80 7.90 -6.28
C SER A 128 -2.38 9.04 -5.44
N SER A 129 -3.60 9.48 -5.74
CA SER A 129 -4.27 10.54 -4.98
C SER A 129 -4.57 10.15 -3.52
N GLN A 130 -4.82 8.85 -3.25
CA GLN A 130 -5.13 8.36 -1.91
C GLN A 130 -3.90 8.24 -1.02
N VAL A 131 -2.74 7.96 -1.62
CA VAL A 131 -1.48 7.77 -0.88
C VAL A 131 -0.54 8.98 -0.97
N GLY A 132 -0.79 9.90 -1.89
CA GLY A 132 -0.05 11.16 -2.03
C GLY A 132 1.35 11.02 -2.64
N ILE A 133 1.61 9.89 -3.31
CA ILE A 133 2.80 9.65 -4.13
C ILE A 133 2.36 9.00 -5.44
N PRO A 134 3.13 9.15 -6.54
CA PRO A 134 2.90 8.36 -7.74
C PRO A 134 2.95 6.86 -7.43
N VAL A 135 1.88 6.14 -7.77
CA VAL A 135 1.82 4.68 -7.71
C VAL A 135 1.40 4.18 -9.08
N ASN A 136 2.28 3.41 -9.70
CA ASN A 136 2.14 3.01 -11.09
C ASN A 136 1.63 1.57 -11.24
N GLY A 137 1.70 0.75 -10.18
CA GLY A 137 1.27 -0.63 -10.28
C GLY A 137 1.18 -1.37 -8.95
N ILE A 138 0.76 -2.62 -9.05
CA ILE A 138 0.70 -3.59 -7.95
C ILE A 138 1.46 -4.83 -8.39
N ILE A 139 2.26 -5.41 -7.50
CA ILE A 139 2.96 -6.68 -7.71
C ILE A 139 2.70 -7.62 -6.54
N GLY A 140 2.38 -8.87 -6.84
CA GLY A 140 2.00 -9.85 -5.83
C GLY A 140 2.72 -11.18 -5.96
N TYR A 141 1.98 -12.27 -6.15
CA TYR A 141 2.45 -13.65 -6.10
C TYR A 141 3.79 -13.88 -6.82
N HIS A 142 3.95 -13.36 -8.04
CA HIS A 142 5.16 -13.57 -8.83
C HIS A 142 6.44 -13.06 -8.16
N PHE A 143 6.35 -12.08 -7.26
CA PHE A 143 7.48 -11.58 -6.47
C PHE A 143 7.85 -12.54 -5.32
N PHE A 144 6.88 -13.31 -4.79
CA PHE A 144 7.06 -14.15 -3.60
C PHE A 144 7.28 -15.64 -3.92
N LYS A 145 6.81 -16.12 -5.09
CA LYS A 145 6.56 -17.54 -5.36
C LYS A 145 7.78 -18.45 -5.19
N ASP A 146 8.97 -18.00 -5.53
CA ASP A 146 10.16 -18.88 -5.65
C ASP A 146 11.18 -18.67 -4.54
N HIS A 147 11.03 -17.62 -3.71
CA HIS A 147 12.07 -17.19 -2.80
C HIS A 147 11.55 -16.91 -1.38
N LEU A 148 12.48 -16.95 -0.42
CA LEU A 148 12.23 -16.50 0.94
C LEU A 148 12.29 -14.97 0.98
N VAL A 149 11.16 -14.31 1.28
CA VAL A 149 11.02 -12.85 1.30
C VAL A 149 10.78 -12.37 2.73
N GLU A 150 11.67 -11.54 3.26
CA GLU A 150 11.51 -10.86 4.55
C GLU A 150 10.95 -9.45 4.34
N ILE A 151 9.90 -9.10 5.06
CA ILE A 151 9.42 -7.73 5.20
C ILE A 151 9.74 -7.27 6.62
N ASP A 152 10.74 -6.39 6.74
CA ASP A 152 11.15 -5.76 7.99
C ASP A 152 10.54 -4.34 8.04
N TYR A 153 9.37 -4.23 8.66
CA TYR A 153 8.63 -2.96 8.75
C TYR A 153 9.34 -1.92 9.61
N ASP A 154 10.06 -2.35 10.66
CA ASP A 154 10.81 -1.43 11.52
C ASP A 154 11.97 -0.76 10.77
N LYS A 155 12.63 -1.50 9.87
CA LYS A 155 13.74 -1.00 9.07
C LYS A 155 13.32 -0.56 7.67
N LYS A 156 12.02 -0.63 7.36
CA LYS A 156 11.43 -0.26 6.05
C LYS A 156 12.19 -0.86 4.87
N LYS A 157 12.38 -2.18 4.89
CA LYS A 157 13.05 -2.92 3.81
C LYS A 157 12.42 -4.27 3.55
N VAL A 158 12.39 -4.67 2.30
CA VAL A 158 12.16 -6.03 1.83
C VAL A 158 13.52 -6.66 1.57
N VAL A 159 13.71 -7.90 2.00
CA VAL A 159 14.93 -8.66 1.70
C VAL A 159 14.53 -9.99 1.07
N VAL A 160 14.96 -10.20 -0.16
CA VAL A 160 14.78 -11.49 -0.86
C VAL A 160 16.06 -12.31 -0.68
N TYR A 161 15.91 -13.57 -0.34
CA TYR A 161 17.06 -14.46 -0.05
C TYR A 161 17.14 -15.59 -1.05
N HIS A 162 18.33 -15.80 -1.59
CA HIS A 162 18.62 -16.96 -2.43
C HIS A 162 18.52 -18.25 -1.60
N GLU A 163 18.06 -19.35 -2.20
CA GLU A 163 17.80 -20.64 -1.53
C GLU A 163 19.02 -21.20 -0.78
N SER A 164 20.23 -20.98 -1.30
CA SER A 164 21.48 -21.44 -0.69
C SER A 164 21.82 -20.76 0.65
N ASN A 165 21.03 -19.78 1.11
CA ASN A 165 21.34 -19.02 2.33
C ASN A 165 20.92 -19.75 3.61
N SER A 166 21.61 -20.86 3.94
CA SER A 166 21.36 -21.69 5.13
C SER A 166 21.44 -20.91 6.46
N LYS A 167 22.23 -19.83 6.52
CA LYS A 167 22.38 -18.99 7.73
C LYS A 167 21.07 -18.27 8.08
N VAL A 168 20.33 -17.83 7.07
CA VAL A 168 19.04 -17.17 7.28
C VAL A 168 18.01 -18.15 7.82
N ARG A 169 17.88 -19.32 7.22
CA ARG A 169 16.97 -20.38 7.71
C ARG A 169 17.23 -20.74 9.18
N LYS A 170 18.49 -20.90 9.58
CA LYS A 170 18.86 -21.14 10.98
C LYS A 170 18.46 -19.99 11.91
N ARG A 171 18.60 -18.73 11.46
CA ARG A 171 18.19 -17.54 12.22
C ARG A 171 16.67 -17.48 12.41
N ILE A 172 15.90 -17.77 11.35
CA ILE A 172 14.42 -17.79 11.39
C ILE A 172 13.94 -18.81 12.40
N LEU A 173 14.39 -20.07 12.29
CA LEU A 173 14.00 -21.16 13.18
C LEU A 173 14.24 -20.88 14.67
N LYS A 174 15.23 -20.03 14.99
CA LYS A 174 15.56 -19.70 16.38
C LYS A 174 14.79 -18.51 16.96
N LYS A 175 14.29 -17.58 16.11
CA LYS A 175 13.83 -16.26 16.57
C LYS A 175 12.42 -15.89 16.10
N TYR A 176 11.86 -16.66 15.19
CA TYR A 176 10.57 -16.39 14.57
C TYR A 176 9.62 -17.54 14.83
N LYS A 177 8.36 -17.22 15.07
CA LYS A 177 7.27 -18.19 15.11
C LYS A 177 6.93 -18.62 13.70
N LYS A 178 6.93 -19.92 13.46
CA LYS A 178 6.47 -20.52 12.19
C LYS A 178 4.96 -20.69 12.24
N GLU A 179 4.27 -20.29 11.18
CA GLU A 179 2.86 -20.54 10.93
C GLU A 179 2.68 -21.19 9.57
N GLU A 180 1.82 -22.19 9.50
CA GLU A 180 1.45 -22.82 8.23
C GLU A 180 0.44 -21.96 7.50
N VAL A 181 0.58 -21.84 6.16
CA VAL A 181 -0.35 -21.17 5.28
C VAL A 181 -0.75 -22.10 4.15
N SER A 182 -2.00 -22.01 3.69
CA SER A 182 -2.41 -22.61 2.42
C SER A 182 -2.25 -21.60 1.31
N LEU A 183 -1.62 -22.01 0.19
CA LEU A 183 -1.61 -21.23 -1.03
C LEU A 183 -2.75 -21.69 -1.91
N GLU A 184 -3.80 -20.87 -2.02
CA GLU A 184 -4.97 -21.16 -2.86
C GLU A 184 -5.17 -20.02 -3.85
N ASN A 185 -5.30 -20.36 -5.12
CA ASN A 185 -5.28 -19.36 -6.19
C ASN A 185 -4.09 -18.40 -6.04
N ASN A 186 -2.91 -18.94 -5.74
CA ASN A 186 -1.64 -18.21 -5.58
C ASN A 186 -1.65 -17.14 -4.47
N LYS A 187 -2.56 -17.23 -3.50
CA LYS A 187 -2.70 -16.29 -2.36
C LYS A 187 -2.53 -17.02 -1.02
N PRO A 188 -1.91 -16.40 -0.01
CA PRO A 188 -1.61 -17.04 1.28
C PRO A 188 -2.79 -16.92 2.24
N TYR A 189 -3.31 -18.04 2.69
CA TYR A 189 -4.37 -18.12 3.70
C TYR A 189 -3.84 -18.71 5.00
N TYR A 190 -4.28 -18.11 6.09
CA TYR A 190 -3.88 -18.46 7.45
C TYR A 190 -5.11 -18.68 8.32
N TYR A 191 -5.08 -19.73 9.14
CA TYR A 191 -6.14 -20.00 10.12
C TYR A 191 -5.80 -19.37 11.46
N THR A 192 -6.67 -18.50 11.94
CA THR A 192 -6.50 -17.75 13.18
C THR A 192 -7.76 -17.71 14.02
N THR A 193 -7.66 -17.21 15.25
CA THR A 193 -8.81 -17.00 16.14
C THR A 193 -9.27 -15.55 16.05
N VAL A 194 -10.55 -15.36 15.72
CA VAL A 194 -11.25 -14.08 15.67
C VAL A 194 -12.35 -14.06 16.71
N VAL A 195 -12.45 -13.00 17.51
CA VAL A 195 -13.53 -12.77 18.47
C VAL A 195 -14.09 -11.37 18.20
N THR A 196 -15.27 -11.30 17.58
CA THR A 196 -15.94 -10.01 17.35
C THR A 196 -16.74 -9.57 18.57
N VAL A 197 -17.65 -10.42 19.04
CA VAL A 197 -18.45 -10.29 20.26
C VAL A 197 -18.64 -11.68 20.81
N GLN A 198 -17.97 -12.01 21.92
CA GLN A 198 -18.02 -13.35 22.53
C GLN A 198 -17.78 -14.48 21.51
N ASN A 199 -17.55 -15.68 21.95
CA ASN A 199 -17.36 -16.89 21.14
C ASN A 199 -16.18 -16.82 20.13
N PRO A 200 -15.01 -17.33 20.52
CA PRO A 200 -13.87 -17.47 19.64
C PRO A 200 -14.20 -18.31 18.41
N ARG A 201 -13.79 -17.85 17.23
CA ARG A 201 -13.96 -18.57 15.98
C ARG A 201 -12.63 -18.80 15.30
N ARG A 202 -12.33 -20.06 14.95
CA ARG A 202 -11.24 -20.36 14.03
C ARG A 202 -11.65 -19.93 12.63
N SER A 203 -10.85 -19.08 12.02
CA SER A 203 -11.19 -18.31 10.82
C SER A 203 -10.09 -18.38 9.79
N LYS A 204 -10.45 -18.67 8.53
CA LYS A 204 -9.53 -18.62 7.39
C LYS A 204 -9.45 -17.20 6.86
N MET A 205 -8.27 -16.60 6.94
CA MET A 205 -8.00 -15.22 6.57
C MET A 205 -6.95 -15.16 5.46
N LEU A 206 -7.16 -14.32 4.46
CA LEU A 206 -6.11 -13.97 3.50
C LEU A 206 -5.07 -13.11 4.21
N ILE A 207 -3.79 -13.41 4.06
CA ILE A 207 -2.71 -12.50 4.46
C ILE A 207 -2.50 -11.52 3.32
N ASP A 208 -2.75 -10.23 3.57
CA ASP A 208 -2.99 -9.24 2.53
C ASP A 208 -2.20 -7.95 2.82
N THR A 209 -1.00 -7.82 2.25
CA THR A 209 -0.16 -6.62 2.42
C THR A 209 -0.67 -5.42 1.60
N GLY A 210 -1.59 -5.63 0.67
CA GLY A 210 -2.30 -4.59 -0.08
C GLY A 210 -3.50 -4.00 0.64
N ASN A 211 -3.87 -4.55 1.81
CA ASN A 211 -4.92 -4.02 2.67
C ASN A 211 -4.32 -3.17 3.79
N SER A 212 -4.65 -1.89 3.85
CA SER A 212 -4.13 -0.94 4.86
C SER A 212 -4.74 -1.12 6.25
N ASP A 213 -5.94 -1.69 6.35
CA ASP A 213 -6.63 -1.94 7.62
C ASP A 213 -5.99 -3.08 8.42
N ALA A 214 -6.41 -3.27 9.65
CA ALA A 214 -5.93 -4.37 10.47
C ALA A 214 -6.60 -5.70 10.05
N ILE A 215 -7.94 -5.72 10.01
CA ILE A 215 -8.72 -6.94 9.82
C ILE A 215 -9.95 -6.58 9.00
N TRP A 216 -10.18 -7.31 7.91
CA TRP A 216 -11.45 -7.30 7.18
C TRP A 216 -12.21 -8.58 7.46
N LEU A 217 -13.52 -8.49 7.67
CA LEU A 217 -14.41 -9.62 7.90
C LEU A 217 -15.65 -9.51 7.00
N PHE A 218 -15.94 -10.57 6.28
CA PHE A 218 -17.05 -10.65 5.32
C PHE A 218 -18.24 -11.34 5.99
N LEU A 219 -19.25 -10.57 6.39
CA LEU A 219 -20.42 -11.10 7.09
C LEU A 219 -21.23 -12.07 6.23
N SER A 220 -21.25 -11.90 4.89
CA SER A 220 -21.88 -12.83 3.95
C SER A 220 -21.26 -14.22 3.99
N GLU A 221 -19.93 -14.29 4.18
CA GLU A 221 -19.17 -15.54 4.23
C GLU A 221 -19.13 -16.16 5.64
N ALA A 222 -19.64 -15.46 6.62
CA ALA A 222 -19.58 -15.85 8.02
C ALA A 222 -20.90 -15.58 8.75
N PRO A 223 -22.00 -16.29 8.44
CA PRO A 223 -23.34 -15.99 8.93
C PRO A 223 -23.48 -16.02 10.47
N ASN A 224 -22.58 -16.72 11.16
CA ASN A 224 -22.54 -16.79 12.64
C ASN A 224 -21.59 -15.75 13.26
N LEU A 225 -21.00 -14.85 12.45
CA LEU A 225 -20.16 -13.77 12.95
C LEU A 225 -21.06 -12.59 13.35
N VAL A 226 -20.98 -12.19 14.61
CA VAL A 226 -21.81 -11.10 15.14
C VAL A 226 -21.09 -9.77 14.94
N LEU A 227 -21.73 -8.84 14.24
CA LEU A 227 -21.25 -7.46 14.14
C LEU A 227 -21.38 -6.80 15.53
N PRO A 228 -20.33 -6.15 16.05
CA PRO A 228 -20.42 -5.37 17.29
C PRO A 228 -21.51 -4.29 17.20
N SER A 229 -22.24 -4.04 18.28
CA SER A 229 -23.37 -3.09 18.29
C SER A 229 -22.95 -1.65 17.99
N LYS A 230 -21.72 -1.30 18.36
CA LYS A 230 -21.17 0.05 18.14
C LYS A 230 -20.33 0.07 16.87
N THR A 231 -20.87 0.65 15.81
CA THR A 231 -20.24 0.69 14.49
C THR A 231 -20.20 2.11 13.93
N ILE A 232 -19.31 2.33 12.98
CA ILE A 232 -19.26 3.54 12.15
C ILE A 232 -19.30 3.17 10.68
N LYS A 233 -20.19 3.78 9.91
CA LYS A 233 -20.19 3.69 8.46
C LYS A 233 -19.04 4.53 7.90
N CYS A 234 -18.31 4.01 6.93
CA CYS A 234 -17.21 4.73 6.30
C CYS A 234 -16.92 4.20 4.89
N PHE A 235 -16.27 5.04 4.13
CA PHE A 235 -15.55 4.65 2.93
C PHE A 235 -14.31 3.82 3.35
N LEU A 236 -14.14 2.65 2.75
CA LEU A 236 -13.07 1.71 3.10
C LEU A 236 -11.89 1.77 2.13
N GLY A 237 -12.10 2.32 0.96
CA GLY A 237 -11.11 2.41 -0.10
C GLY A 237 -11.71 2.23 -1.49
N ARG A 238 -10.85 2.08 -2.48
CA ARG A 238 -11.25 1.80 -3.85
C ARG A 238 -10.56 0.53 -4.34
N GLY A 239 -11.34 -0.41 -4.87
CA GLY A 239 -10.86 -1.58 -5.60
C GLY A 239 -10.80 -1.30 -7.10
N PHE A 240 -10.34 -2.26 -7.89
CA PHE A 240 -10.26 -2.14 -9.35
C PHE A 240 -11.62 -1.85 -10.01
N SER A 241 -12.71 -2.33 -9.42
CA SER A 241 -14.06 -2.16 -9.98
C SER A 241 -14.88 -1.06 -9.29
N GLY A 242 -14.27 -0.22 -8.44
CA GLY A 242 -14.97 0.92 -7.83
C GLY A 242 -14.79 1.09 -6.33
N ASN A 243 -15.62 1.94 -5.76
CA ASN A 243 -15.56 2.31 -4.35
C ASN A 243 -16.07 1.18 -3.44
N VAL A 244 -15.42 1.00 -2.30
CA VAL A 244 -15.79 0.04 -1.27
C VAL A 244 -16.27 0.79 -0.04
N TYR A 245 -17.49 0.47 0.41
CA TYR A 245 -18.11 1.01 1.61
C TYR A 245 -18.35 -0.10 2.62
N GLY A 246 -18.54 0.27 3.87
CA GLY A 246 -18.84 -0.67 4.94
C GLY A 246 -18.79 -0.04 6.31
N GLN A 247 -18.57 -0.85 7.32
CA GLN A 247 -18.58 -0.44 8.71
C GLN A 247 -17.24 -0.79 9.38
N ARG A 248 -16.86 0.00 10.39
CA ARG A 248 -15.77 -0.32 11.32
C ARG A 248 -16.33 -0.45 12.73
N ALA A 249 -15.76 -1.39 13.50
CA ALA A 249 -16.11 -1.63 14.90
C ALA A 249 -14.89 -2.09 15.68
N ARG A 250 -14.93 -1.93 17.02
CA ARG A 250 -13.98 -2.61 17.89
C ARG A 250 -14.41 -4.06 18.12
N MET A 251 -13.48 -4.98 17.85
CA MET A 251 -13.65 -6.40 18.15
C MET A 251 -13.07 -6.69 19.55
N GLU A 252 -13.44 -7.80 20.15
CA GLU A 252 -12.86 -8.20 21.43
C GLU A 252 -11.40 -8.60 21.28
N SER A 253 -11.08 -9.48 20.33
CA SER A 253 -9.69 -9.89 20.11
C SER A 253 -9.47 -10.50 18.73
N PHE A 254 -8.19 -10.53 18.36
CA PHE A 254 -7.66 -11.21 17.19
C PHE A 254 -6.28 -11.77 17.50
N THR A 255 -5.99 -13.00 17.05
CA THR A 255 -4.70 -13.65 17.27
C THR A 255 -3.92 -13.75 15.98
N PHE A 256 -2.62 -13.43 16.00
CA PHE A 256 -1.67 -13.69 14.92
C PHE A 256 -0.34 -14.19 15.51
N GLY A 257 0.09 -15.35 15.06
CA GLY A 257 1.19 -16.07 15.69
C GLY A 257 0.87 -16.36 17.17
N ASP A 258 1.79 -16.01 18.05
CA ASP A 258 1.62 -16.12 19.51
C ASP A 258 1.05 -14.83 20.15
N THR A 259 0.63 -13.86 19.34
CA THR A 259 0.17 -12.55 19.84
C THR A 259 -1.35 -12.44 19.72
N THR A 260 -2.02 -12.20 20.85
CA THR A 260 -3.44 -11.84 20.87
C THR A 260 -3.60 -10.35 21.11
N PHE A 261 -4.16 -9.67 20.11
CA PHE A 261 -4.50 -8.25 20.18
C PHE A 261 -5.88 -8.07 20.81
N LYS A 262 -5.96 -7.15 21.77
CA LYS A 262 -7.23 -6.75 22.42
C LYS A 262 -7.78 -5.48 21.76
N ASN A 263 -9.10 -5.44 21.60
CA ASN A 263 -9.82 -4.30 21.03
C ASN A 263 -9.29 -3.82 19.67
N PRO A 264 -8.92 -4.73 18.72
CA PRO A 264 -8.51 -4.29 17.38
C PRO A 264 -9.72 -3.70 16.63
N ILE A 265 -9.42 -2.87 15.62
CA ILE A 265 -10.44 -2.38 14.69
C ILE A 265 -10.69 -3.45 13.63
N GLY A 266 -11.92 -3.96 13.57
CA GLY A 266 -12.44 -4.77 12.49
C GLY A 266 -13.18 -3.92 11.48
N THR A 267 -13.01 -4.23 10.21
CA THR A 267 -13.66 -3.60 9.07
C THR A 267 -14.59 -4.63 8.42
N PHE A 268 -15.84 -4.23 8.18
CA PHE A 268 -16.92 -5.07 7.68
C PHE A 268 -17.45 -4.46 6.37
N PRO A 269 -16.93 -4.85 5.21
CA PRO A 269 -17.40 -4.35 3.92
C PRO A 269 -18.88 -4.70 3.69
N ASP A 270 -19.60 -3.81 3.05
CA ASP A 270 -20.96 -4.08 2.62
C ASP A 270 -20.97 -5.20 1.56
N SER A 271 -21.95 -6.09 1.61
CA SER A 271 -22.06 -7.22 0.67
C SER A 271 -22.04 -6.77 -0.80
N THR A 272 -22.66 -5.64 -1.11
CA THR A 272 -22.68 -5.04 -2.45
C THR A 272 -21.29 -4.70 -2.98
N SER A 273 -20.33 -4.38 -2.10
CA SER A 273 -18.95 -4.06 -2.48
C SER A 273 -18.08 -5.29 -2.74
N ILE A 274 -18.52 -6.47 -2.32
CA ILE A 274 -17.74 -7.73 -2.41
C ILE A 274 -18.41 -8.83 -3.24
N ASN A 275 -19.67 -8.67 -3.63
CA ASN A 275 -20.45 -9.68 -4.37
C ASN A 275 -19.83 -10.08 -5.73
N SER A 276 -18.99 -9.24 -6.32
CA SER A 276 -18.29 -9.52 -7.58
C SER A 276 -17.06 -10.41 -7.41
N VAL A 277 -16.61 -10.65 -6.17
CA VAL A 277 -15.39 -11.40 -5.87
C VAL A 277 -15.73 -12.84 -5.53
N SER A 278 -15.13 -13.78 -6.26
CA SER A 278 -15.20 -15.19 -5.91
C SER A 278 -14.16 -15.48 -4.83
N PHE A 279 -14.62 -15.81 -3.62
CA PHE A 279 -13.76 -16.20 -2.53
C PHE A 279 -13.45 -17.70 -2.58
N VAL A 280 -12.25 -18.08 -2.09
CA VAL A 280 -11.95 -19.49 -1.82
C VAL A 280 -12.83 -19.98 -0.66
N SER A 281 -13.10 -21.28 -0.63
CA SER A 281 -13.92 -21.90 0.41
C SER A 281 -13.44 -21.54 1.83
N ASP A 282 -14.38 -21.28 2.73
CA ASP A 282 -14.17 -20.96 4.14
C ASP A 282 -13.39 -19.67 4.45
N ARG A 283 -13.03 -18.89 3.44
CA ARG A 283 -12.44 -17.56 3.68
C ARG A 283 -13.49 -16.64 4.25
N ILE A 284 -13.24 -16.08 5.44
CA ILE A 284 -14.14 -15.10 6.06
C ILE A 284 -13.58 -13.69 6.14
N GLY A 285 -12.33 -13.47 5.69
CA GLY A 285 -11.77 -12.13 5.77
C GLY A 285 -10.33 -12.02 5.25
N SER A 286 -9.69 -10.89 5.61
CA SER A 286 -8.28 -10.59 5.35
C SER A 286 -7.59 -10.04 6.58
N LEU A 287 -6.33 -10.38 6.74
CA LEU A 287 -5.39 -9.82 7.69
C LEU A 287 -4.49 -8.82 6.95
N GLY A 288 -4.62 -7.55 7.28
CA GLY A 288 -3.93 -6.48 6.54
C GLY A 288 -2.74 -5.87 7.25
N GLY A 289 -2.20 -4.81 6.63
CA GLY A 289 -1.01 -4.07 7.06
C GLY A 289 -1.11 -3.48 8.47
N GLY A 290 -2.33 -3.17 8.96
CA GLY A 290 -2.53 -2.68 10.33
C GLY A 290 -2.13 -3.69 11.42
N VAL A 291 -2.11 -5.00 11.10
CA VAL A 291 -1.53 -6.05 11.97
C VAL A 291 -0.13 -6.42 11.49
N LEU A 292 0.06 -6.69 10.20
CA LEU A 292 1.34 -7.16 9.66
C LEU A 292 2.50 -6.20 9.95
N SER A 293 2.27 -4.88 9.91
CA SER A 293 3.28 -3.85 10.20
C SER A 293 3.80 -3.86 11.64
N ARG A 294 3.19 -4.62 12.53
CA ARG A 294 3.62 -4.82 13.92
C ARG A 294 4.65 -5.93 14.09
N PHE A 295 5.00 -6.61 12.99
CA PHE A 295 5.92 -7.73 12.98
C PHE A 295 7.04 -7.52 11.94
N SER A 296 8.10 -8.29 12.07
CA SER A 296 8.95 -8.67 10.95
C SER A 296 8.44 -10.01 10.46
N VAL A 297 8.11 -10.11 9.16
CA VAL A 297 7.45 -11.30 8.57
C VAL A 297 8.31 -11.86 7.46
N PHE A 298 8.50 -13.19 7.44
CA PHE A 298 9.04 -13.90 6.29
C PHE A 298 7.91 -14.66 5.59
N PHE A 299 7.86 -14.53 4.29
CA PHE A 299 7.03 -15.33 3.39
C PHE A 299 7.90 -16.39 2.75
N ASP A 300 7.58 -17.67 2.97
CA ASP A 300 8.25 -18.84 2.39
C ASP A 300 7.20 -19.66 1.63
N TYR A 301 6.80 -19.17 0.45
CA TYR A 301 5.76 -19.81 -0.36
C TYR A 301 6.16 -21.22 -0.81
N PRO A 302 7.42 -21.48 -1.22
CA PRO A 302 7.84 -22.85 -1.55
C PRO A 302 7.65 -23.84 -0.41
N SER A 303 7.71 -23.40 0.84
CA SER A 303 7.49 -24.25 2.03
C SER A 303 6.07 -24.11 2.61
N SER A 304 5.16 -23.37 1.96
CA SER A 304 3.79 -23.10 2.42
C SER A 304 3.74 -22.63 3.88
N CYS A 305 4.60 -21.69 4.23
CA CYS A 305 4.63 -21.13 5.58
C CYS A 305 5.07 -19.67 5.60
N ILE A 306 4.74 -19.02 6.71
CA ILE A 306 5.27 -17.72 7.09
C ILE A 306 5.98 -17.84 8.43
N TYR A 307 6.88 -16.86 8.68
CA TYR A 307 7.51 -16.74 9.98
C TYR A 307 7.33 -15.33 10.48
N SER A 308 6.87 -15.17 11.71
CA SER A 308 6.61 -13.86 12.30
C SER A 308 7.40 -13.64 13.59
N LYS A 309 7.76 -12.38 13.82
CA LYS A 309 8.40 -11.94 15.06
C LYS A 309 7.87 -10.56 15.41
N PRO A 310 7.44 -10.33 16.67
CA PRO A 310 7.01 -9.00 17.12
C PRO A 310 8.06 -7.91 16.85
N GLY A 311 7.61 -6.80 16.26
CA GLY A 311 8.39 -5.60 16.00
C GLY A 311 8.16 -4.52 17.07
N SER A 312 8.68 -3.33 16.83
CA SER A 312 8.61 -2.20 17.79
C SER A 312 7.18 -1.72 18.05
N LYS A 313 6.27 -1.88 17.10
CA LYS A 313 4.87 -1.42 17.18
C LYS A 313 3.91 -2.47 17.74
N ILE A 314 4.38 -3.58 18.31
CA ILE A 314 3.52 -4.69 18.73
C ILE A 314 2.42 -4.27 19.71
N ASN A 315 2.73 -3.38 20.64
CA ASN A 315 1.79 -2.88 21.65
C ASN A 315 1.13 -1.53 21.27
N ALA A 316 1.35 -1.02 20.05
CA ALA A 316 0.72 0.22 19.63
C ALA A 316 -0.82 0.07 19.59
N PRO A 317 -1.59 1.08 20.00
CA PRO A 317 -3.06 1.02 19.96
C PRO A 317 -3.57 0.91 18.51
N PHE A 318 -4.79 0.38 18.34
CA PHE A 318 -5.50 0.46 17.07
C PHE A 318 -6.32 1.74 17.02
N ASN A 319 -5.79 2.73 16.31
CA ASN A 319 -6.42 4.03 16.13
C ASN A 319 -7.19 4.08 14.81
N PHE A 320 -8.24 4.87 14.79
CA PHE A 320 -9.02 5.16 13.58
C PHE A 320 -9.18 6.67 13.41
N ASN A 321 -9.63 7.09 12.23
CA ASN A 321 -9.86 8.51 11.95
C ASN A 321 -11.09 9.01 12.73
N MET A 322 -10.81 9.83 13.76
CA MET A 322 -11.81 10.38 14.68
C MET A 322 -12.43 11.69 14.18
N SER A 323 -11.84 12.32 13.16
CA SER A 323 -12.39 13.55 12.56
C SER A 323 -13.58 13.29 11.64
N GLY A 324 -13.56 12.16 10.93
CA GLY A 324 -14.50 11.84 9.85
C GLY A 324 -14.15 12.43 8.50
N LEU A 325 -12.95 13.03 8.35
CA LEU A 325 -12.47 13.58 7.10
C LEU A 325 -11.65 12.53 6.32
N GLU A 326 -11.96 12.35 5.05
CA GLU A 326 -11.11 11.63 4.11
C GLU A 326 -10.39 12.65 3.24
N VAL A 327 -9.06 12.65 3.30
CA VAL A 327 -8.20 13.60 2.58
C VAL A 327 -7.51 12.90 1.44
N GLN A 328 -7.43 13.57 0.28
CA GLN A 328 -6.68 13.10 -0.87
C GLN A 328 -5.72 14.16 -1.39
N HIS A 329 -4.70 13.73 -2.09
CA HIS A 329 -3.84 14.57 -2.91
C HIS A 329 -4.58 14.97 -4.19
N ASP A 330 -4.57 16.27 -4.52
CA ASP A 330 -5.33 16.85 -5.63
C ASP A 330 -4.41 17.64 -6.58
N GLY A 331 -3.27 17.04 -6.93
CA GLY A 331 -2.28 17.66 -7.81
C GLY A 331 -1.25 18.51 -7.09
N LEU A 332 -0.50 19.27 -7.88
CA LEU A 332 0.61 20.12 -7.43
C LEU A 332 0.34 21.57 -7.80
N GLU A 333 0.84 22.49 -6.98
CA GLU A 333 0.84 23.93 -7.29
C GLU A 333 2.23 24.53 -7.14
N TRP A 334 2.48 25.61 -7.91
CA TRP A 334 3.68 26.40 -7.74
C TRP A 334 3.58 27.28 -6.51
N VAL A 335 4.49 27.07 -5.56
CA VAL A 335 4.62 27.92 -4.37
C VAL A 335 5.91 28.73 -4.49
N THR A 336 5.79 30.03 -4.28
CA THR A 336 6.93 30.94 -4.28
C THR A 336 7.48 31.10 -2.87
N GLN A 337 8.75 30.84 -2.67
CA GLN A 337 9.46 31.10 -1.42
C GLN A 337 10.51 32.18 -1.65
N THR A 338 10.48 33.20 -0.80
CA THR A 338 11.49 34.24 -0.81
C THR A 338 12.49 33.95 0.32
N TYR A 339 13.78 33.92 0.03
CA TYR A 339 14.82 33.75 1.03
C TYR A 339 15.92 34.80 0.87
N GLN A 340 16.52 35.22 2.00
CA GLN A 340 17.65 36.11 2.03
C GLN A 340 18.91 35.30 2.28
N GLU A 341 19.87 35.39 1.39
CA GLU A 341 21.18 34.75 1.54
C GLU A 341 22.03 35.56 2.53
N ARG A 342 22.30 35.02 3.69
CA ARG A 342 23.20 35.61 4.69
C ARG A 342 24.44 34.74 4.79
N ASN A 343 25.57 35.19 4.27
CA ASN A 343 26.92 34.64 4.49
C ASN A 343 26.97 33.12 4.81
N GLY A 344 26.54 32.27 3.87
CA GLY A 344 26.71 30.82 3.97
C GLY A 344 25.61 30.02 4.68
N THR A 345 24.61 30.66 5.27
CA THR A 345 23.43 29.98 5.86
C THR A 345 22.15 30.65 5.35
N ALA A 346 21.30 29.89 4.63
CA ALA A 346 20.02 30.39 4.15
C ALA A 346 18.96 30.36 5.26
N ALA A 347 18.37 31.48 5.62
CA ALA A 347 17.20 31.58 6.48
C ALA A 347 15.94 31.81 5.64
N ILE A 348 14.90 30.98 5.85
CA ILE A 348 13.63 31.08 5.12
C ILE A 348 12.70 32.03 5.86
N TYR A 349 12.21 33.04 5.16
CA TYR A 349 11.20 33.96 5.66
C TYR A 349 9.93 33.86 4.83
N THR A 350 8.80 33.66 5.49
CA THR A 350 7.48 33.83 4.88
C THR A 350 7.09 35.32 4.95
N THR A 351 7.00 35.99 3.82
CA THR A 351 6.64 37.41 3.76
C THR A 351 5.14 37.59 3.95
N LYS A 352 4.76 38.16 5.10
CA LYS A 352 3.57 39.02 5.18
C LYS A 352 3.96 40.37 4.57
N GLN A 353 3.17 40.88 3.59
CA GLN A 353 3.35 42.21 3.05
C GLN A 353 3.44 43.26 4.17
N SER A 354 4.59 43.86 4.33
CA SER A 354 4.73 45.12 5.05
C SER A 354 5.25 46.18 4.05
N ASN A 355 4.43 47.19 3.79
CA ASN A 355 4.79 48.40 3.07
C ASN A 355 5.80 49.20 3.88
N THR A 356 7.10 49.03 3.65
CA THR A 356 8.11 50.07 3.93
C THR A 356 9.33 49.81 3.06
N GLY A 357 9.71 50.83 2.28
CA GLY A 357 10.76 50.76 1.31
C GLY A 357 12.18 50.59 1.88
N HIS A 358 13.06 50.16 0.99
CA HIS A 358 14.53 50.04 1.12
C HIS A 358 15.06 48.84 1.91
N LEU A 359 14.86 47.62 1.37
CA LEU A 359 15.78 46.46 1.55
C LEU A 359 15.67 45.51 0.34
N GLN A 360 16.05 46.02 -0.86
CA GLN A 360 15.83 45.29 -2.10
C GLN A 360 17.04 44.47 -2.59
N ASP A 361 18.15 44.48 -1.84
CA ASP A 361 19.37 43.78 -2.24
C ASP A 361 19.50 42.44 -1.51
N ASN A 362 19.41 41.33 -2.27
CA ASN A 362 19.66 39.92 -1.92
C ASN A 362 18.43 39.04 -1.59
N LEU A 363 17.22 39.38 -2.02
CA LEU A 363 16.09 38.45 -1.97
C LEU A 363 16.12 37.55 -3.20
N LYS A 364 16.32 36.26 -3.00
CA LYS A 364 16.17 35.23 -4.05
C LYS A 364 14.79 34.59 -3.95
N ILE A 365 14.17 34.38 -5.10
CA ILE A 365 12.86 33.72 -5.20
C ILE A 365 13.09 32.29 -5.68
N LYS A 366 12.59 31.32 -4.90
CA LYS A 366 12.57 29.92 -5.28
C LYS A 366 11.15 29.50 -5.58
N PHE A 367 10.95 28.83 -6.70
CA PHE A 367 9.68 28.22 -7.08
C PHE A 367 9.78 26.71 -6.78
N GLU A 368 8.80 26.19 -6.06
CA GLU A 368 8.70 24.77 -5.76
C GLU A 368 7.29 24.27 -6.07
N LEU A 369 7.18 23.08 -6.69
CA LEU A 369 5.91 22.37 -6.82
C LEU A 369 5.58 21.73 -5.48
N LYS A 370 4.44 22.06 -4.91
CA LYS A 370 3.96 21.58 -3.62
C LYS A 370 2.61 20.87 -3.75
N PRO A 371 2.34 19.86 -2.91
CA PRO A 371 1.09 19.11 -2.96
C PRO A 371 -0.12 19.96 -2.58
N ILE A 372 -1.23 19.75 -3.27
CA ILE A 372 -2.55 20.23 -2.88
C ILE A 372 -3.29 19.09 -2.19
N PHE A 373 -3.94 19.37 -1.06
CA PHE A 373 -4.81 18.42 -0.37
C PHE A 373 -6.24 18.91 -0.38
N ARG A 374 -7.17 17.97 -0.66
CA ARG A 374 -8.60 18.25 -0.71
C ARG A 374 -9.38 17.24 0.13
N ILE A 375 -10.50 17.70 0.70
CA ILE A 375 -11.44 16.82 1.40
C ILE A 375 -12.22 16.02 0.35
N PHE A 376 -11.93 14.71 0.29
CA PHE A 376 -12.59 13.78 -0.63
C PHE A 376 -13.95 13.38 -0.13
N ASN A 377 -14.08 13.12 1.18
CA ASN A 377 -15.32 12.72 1.81
C ASN A 377 -15.39 13.24 3.24
N VAL A 378 -16.61 13.49 3.74
CA VAL A 378 -16.88 13.87 5.12
C VAL A 378 -17.94 12.91 5.65
N ARG A 379 -17.61 12.15 6.69
CA ARG A 379 -18.51 11.17 7.29
C ARG A 379 -19.68 11.90 7.95
N GLU A 380 -20.89 11.42 7.68
CA GLU A 380 -22.12 11.93 8.27
C GLU A 380 -22.09 11.85 9.81
N GLY A 381 -22.55 12.89 10.47
CA GLY A 381 -22.57 13.02 11.93
C GLY A 381 -21.19 13.15 12.58
N SER A 382 -20.10 13.29 11.81
CA SER A 382 -18.75 13.47 12.33
C SER A 382 -18.52 14.87 12.91
N VAL A 383 -17.52 14.98 13.79
CA VAL A 383 -17.14 16.27 14.39
C VAL A 383 -16.74 17.31 13.36
N ALA A 384 -16.13 16.89 12.24
CA ALA A 384 -15.77 17.80 11.16
C ALA A 384 -17.00 18.27 10.36
N GLN A 385 -17.97 17.36 10.08
CA GLN A 385 -19.23 17.75 9.42
C GLN A 385 -20.00 18.74 10.29
N LEU A 386 -20.15 18.44 11.58
CA LEU A 386 -20.85 19.32 12.52
C LEU A 386 -20.19 20.69 12.66
N ALA A 387 -18.88 20.77 12.46
CA ALA A 387 -18.13 22.05 12.39
C ALA A 387 -18.35 22.80 11.08
N GLY A 388 -18.93 22.19 10.03
CA GLY A 388 -19.22 22.81 8.74
C GLY A 388 -18.25 22.51 7.61
N VAL A 389 -17.27 21.58 7.81
CA VAL A 389 -16.36 21.12 6.74
C VAL A 389 -17.16 20.35 5.69
N GLN A 390 -16.83 20.54 4.41
CA GLN A 390 -17.54 19.94 3.29
C GLN A 390 -16.58 19.21 2.35
N LYS A 391 -17.13 18.23 1.63
CA LYS A 391 -16.45 17.61 0.49
C LYS A 391 -16.08 18.68 -0.53
N GLY A 392 -14.85 18.62 -1.04
CA GLY A 392 -14.31 19.56 -2.03
C GLY A 392 -13.55 20.73 -1.41
N ASP A 393 -13.58 20.94 -0.08
CA ASP A 393 -12.75 21.93 0.58
C ASP A 393 -11.26 21.65 0.33
N ARG A 394 -10.51 22.64 -0.15
CA ARG A 394 -9.06 22.59 -0.25
C ARG A 394 -8.44 22.92 1.10
N ILE A 395 -7.59 22.06 1.61
CA ILE A 395 -6.89 22.30 2.87
C ILE A 395 -5.74 23.27 2.65
N VAL A 396 -5.75 24.39 3.37
CA VAL A 396 -4.70 25.41 3.33
C VAL A 396 -3.76 25.26 4.52
N LYS A 397 -4.32 25.14 5.74
CA LYS A 397 -3.53 24.90 6.95
C LYS A 397 -4.21 23.93 7.88
N ILE A 398 -3.38 23.21 8.65
CA ILE A 398 -3.82 22.38 9.78
C ILE A 398 -3.00 22.77 11.02
N ASN A 399 -3.70 23.20 12.08
CA ASN A 399 -3.07 23.65 13.32
C ASN A 399 -1.95 24.70 13.09
N GLY A 400 -2.20 25.66 12.18
CA GLY A 400 -1.28 26.74 11.81
C GLY A 400 -0.13 26.33 10.90
N ARG A 401 0.00 25.06 10.51
CA ARG A 401 1.00 24.59 9.54
C ARG A 401 0.42 24.59 8.14
N ASP A 402 1.12 25.16 7.18
CA ASP A 402 0.72 25.12 5.77
C ASP A 402 0.62 23.67 5.30
N ALA A 403 -0.51 23.30 4.71
CA ALA A 403 -0.81 21.94 4.30
C ALA A 403 0.18 21.41 3.26
N HIS A 404 0.62 22.24 2.34
CA HIS A 404 1.59 21.89 1.29
C HIS A 404 2.99 21.50 1.82
N ASN A 405 3.27 21.72 3.11
CA ASN A 405 4.49 21.25 3.79
C ASN A 405 4.29 19.95 4.56
N LEU A 406 3.10 19.36 4.49
CA LEU A 406 2.77 18.09 5.10
C LEU A 406 2.71 16.97 4.04
N THR A 407 2.76 15.73 4.50
CA THR A 407 2.41 14.56 3.71
C THR A 407 1.01 14.11 4.06
N ILE A 408 0.35 13.37 3.17
CA ILE A 408 -0.98 12.80 3.45
C ILE A 408 -0.94 11.85 4.66
N GLU A 409 0.19 11.13 4.85
CA GLU A 409 0.42 10.28 6.02
C GLU A 409 0.41 11.12 7.32
N THR A 410 1.15 12.24 7.35
CA THR A 410 1.17 13.15 8.50
C THR A 410 -0.22 13.70 8.82
N ILE A 411 -1.00 14.06 7.79
CA ILE A 411 -2.38 14.53 7.96
C ILE A 411 -3.24 13.39 8.56
N ASN A 412 -3.16 12.19 8.00
CA ASN A 412 -3.93 11.04 8.47
C ASN A 412 -3.54 10.63 9.90
N GLU A 413 -2.26 10.67 10.26
CA GLU A 413 -1.80 10.40 11.63
C GLU A 413 -2.34 11.44 12.62
N LEU A 414 -2.38 12.72 12.24
CA LEU A 414 -2.96 13.78 13.06
C LEU A 414 -4.46 13.53 13.32
N LEU A 415 -5.23 13.13 12.29
CA LEU A 415 -6.66 12.85 12.39
C LEU A 415 -6.99 11.54 13.15
N LYS A 416 -6.00 10.67 13.38
CA LYS A 416 -6.07 9.43 14.16
C LYS A 416 -5.43 9.54 15.55
N SER A 417 -4.89 10.71 15.93
CA SER A 417 -3.95 10.82 17.04
C SER A 417 -4.56 10.47 18.40
N GLU A 418 -5.22 11.38 19.04
CA GLU A 418 -5.78 11.19 20.39
C GLU A 418 -7.15 11.83 20.53
N GLU A 419 -8.03 11.22 21.33
CA GLU A 419 -9.33 11.78 21.64
C GLU A 419 -9.18 13.12 22.40
N GLY A 420 -10.09 14.07 22.10
CA GLY A 420 -10.07 15.41 22.69
C GLY A 420 -9.09 16.38 22.03
N ARG A 421 -8.18 15.91 21.16
CA ARG A 421 -7.26 16.79 20.45
C ARG A 421 -8.00 17.78 19.58
N THR A 422 -7.68 19.06 19.73
CA THR A 422 -8.24 20.12 18.91
C THR A 422 -7.56 20.17 17.53
N ILE A 423 -8.39 20.20 16.50
CA ILE A 423 -7.98 20.46 15.11
C ILE A 423 -8.49 21.83 14.70
N VAL A 424 -7.60 22.68 14.24
CA VAL A 424 -7.92 23.95 13.59
C VAL A 424 -7.60 23.77 12.10
N LEU A 425 -8.60 23.81 11.27
CA LEU A 425 -8.53 23.56 9.82
C LEU A 425 -8.85 24.84 9.07
N GLU A 426 -7.90 25.39 8.33
CA GLU A 426 -8.11 26.48 7.39
C GLU A 426 -8.28 25.87 6.00
N VAL A 427 -9.39 26.18 5.34
CA VAL A 427 -9.71 25.67 4.01
C VAL A 427 -10.06 26.79 3.04
N GLU A 428 -9.93 26.52 1.75
CA GLU A 428 -10.44 27.33 0.67
C GLU A 428 -11.65 26.62 0.03
N ARG A 429 -12.78 27.30 -0.01
CA ARG A 429 -14.02 26.85 -0.65
C ARG A 429 -14.49 27.90 -1.66
N LYS A 430 -14.40 27.59 -2.95
CA LYS A 430 -14.80 28.50 -4.04
C LYS A 430 -14.16 29.88 -3.93
N GLY A 431 -12.86 29.93 -3.61
CA GLY A 431 -12.08 31.17 -3.45
C GLY A 431 -12.26 31.88 -2.10
N VAL A 432 -13.07 31.35 -1.18
CA VAL A 432 -13.26 31.92 0.16
C VAL A 432 -12.47 31.12 1.17
N PHE A 433 -11.67 31.79 2.01
CA PHE A 433 -10.95 31.16 3.11
C PHE A 433 -11.86 31.07 4.35
N LEU A 434 -11.95 29.85 4.89
CA LEU A 434 -12.79 29.52 6.06
C LEU A 434 -11.94 28.80 7.10
N THR A 435 -12.25 29.05 8.37
CA THR A 435 -11.57 28.40 9.50
C THR A 435 -12.58 27.59 10.31
N TYR A 436 -12.29 26.31 10.51
CA TYR A 436 -13.08 25.40 11.32
C TYR A 436 -12.29 24.90 12.50
N LYS A 437 -12.95 24.74 13.63
CA LYS A 437 -12.34 24.22 14.87
C LYS A 437 -13.24 23.11 15.43
N PHE A 438 -12.67 21.94 15.66
CA PHE A 438 -13.35 20.80 16.27
C PHE A 438 -12.39 19.93 17.08
N GLN A 439 -12.92 19.13 17.98
CA GLN A 439 -12.15 18.17 18.77
C GLN A 439 -12.34 16.77 18.23
N LEU A 440 -11.26 16.00 18.13
CA LEU A 440 -11.32 14.60 17.75
C LEU A 440 -12.13 13.82 18.79
N LYS A 441 -13.08 13.01 18.33
CA LYS A 441 -13.97 12.23 19.19
C LYS A 441 -13.98 10.78 18.80
N SER A 442 -13.61 9.91 19.76
CA SER A 442 -13.77 8.47 19.59
C SER A 442 -15.25 8.11 19.67
N ILE A 443 -15.72 7.40 18.65
CA ILE A 443 -17.08 6.88 18.58
C ILE A 443 -17.10 5.35 18.56
N LEU A 444 -15.92 4.70 18.67
CA LEU A 444 -15.74 3.26 18.83
C LEU A 444 -15.14 2.90 20.18
#